data_abfdcf03f41e935671690daa2a720b10
#
_entry.id   abfdcf03f41e935671690daa2a720b10
#
_cell.length_a   1.000
_cell.length_b   1.000
_cell.length_c   1.000
_cell.angle_alpha   90.00
_cell.angle_beta   90.00
_cell.angle_gamma   90.00
#
_symmetry.space_group_name_H-M   'P 1'
#
loop_
_entity.id
_entity.type
_entity.pdbx_description
1 polymer ?
#
loop_
_entity_poly.entity_id
_entity_poly.type
_entity_poly.pdbx_seq_one_letter_code
_entity_poly.pdbx_strand_id
1 'polypeptide(L)'
;TVIISVNNNEMLMAIVGQFDQNLKNLSKLTDTNIFFRGNSITCKGKKENTDLFCKAIKFLINKYFLTNIIEKEDIVLSVKKNLDIANSNIKSFKQLIKTPKKSVIARSEKQSEYIKALKENDIVMSLGPAGTGKSFLAVSVAITLLMEKKIDRVILSRPAVEAGEKLGFLPGDMKEKVDPYLRPLYDALYELFGADKIDKKIETGEIEIAPLAFMRGRTLKNCFAILDEAQNATETQIKMFLTRIGENSKLVV
;
A
#
# COMPACT_ATOMS: atom_id res chain seq x y z
N THR A 1 -29.06 14.15 -17.92
CA THR A 1 -27.78 14.88 -18.12
C THR A 1 -27.37 15.52 -16.82
N VAL A 2 -26.10 15.36 -16.44
CA VAL A 2 -25.49 15.98 -15.27
C VAL A 2 -24.23 16.72 -15.70
N ILE A 3 -23.99 17.90 -15.11
CA ILE A 3 -22.80 18.71 -15.33
C ILE A 3 -22.09 18.89 -14.00
N ILE A 4 -20.78 18.59 -13.96
CA ILE A 4 -19.94 18.76 -12.79
C ILE A 4 -18.81 19.73 -13.17
N SER A 5 -18.71 20.83 -12.43
CA SER A 5 -17.64 21.82 -12.62
C SER A 5 -16.53 21.57 -11.62
N VAL A 6 -15.27 21.57 -12.12
CA VAL A 6 -14.06 21.37 -11.35
C VAL A 6 -13.20 22.61 -11.48
N ASN A 7 -13.11 23.41 -10.40
CA ASN A 7 -12.45 24.71 -10.44
C ASN A 7 -10.92 24.65 -10.41
N ASN A 8 -10.34 23.50 -10.13
CA ASN A 8 -8.88 23.30 -10.11
C ASN A 8 -8.46 22.56 -11.38
N ASN A 9 -7.64 23.21 -12.24
CA ASN A 9 -7.19 22.64 -13.51
C ASN A 9 -6.30 21.40 -13.34
N GLU A 10 -5.42 21.38 -12.34
CA GLU A 10 -4.57 20.21 -12.07
C GLU A 10 -5.39 18.99 -11.67
N MET A 11 -6.37 19.20 -10.78
CA MET A 11 -7.31 18.16 -10.39
C MET A 11 -8.15 17.67 -11.58
N LEU A 12 -8.63 18.59 -12.41
CA LEU A 12 -9.39 18.25 -13.61
C LEU A 12 -8.54 17.39 -14.55
N MET A 13 -7.30 17.78 -14.83
CA MET A 13 -6.40 17.03 -15.71
C MET A 13 -6.06 15.65 -15.13
N ALA A 14 -5.90 15.54 -13.81
CA ALA A 14 -5.70 14.25 -13.15
C ALA A 14 -6.93 13.34 -13.28
N ILE A 15 -8.15 13.89 -13.16
CA ILE A 15 -9.41 13.14 -13.33
C ILE A 15 -9.60 12.72 -14.80
N VAL A 16 -9.36 13.62 -15.74
CA VAL A 16 -9.50 13.40 -17.19
C VAL A 16 -8.48 12.36 -17.67
N GLY A 17 -7.26 12.46 -17.19
CA GLY A 17 -6.13 11.60 -17.57
C GLY A 17 -5.55 11.96 -18.94
N GLN A 18 -4.41 11.37 -19.27
CA GLN A 18 -3.78 11.58 -20.57
C GLN A 18 -4.71 11.11 -21.70
N PHE A 19 -4.88 11.95 -22.72
CA PHE A 19 -5.76 11.69 -23.88
C PHE A 19 -7.18 11.26 -23.50
N ASP A 20 -7.73 11.80 -22.41
CA ASP A 20 -9.07 11.51 -21.88
C ASP A 20 -9.29 10.04 -21.50
N GLN A 21 -8.22 9.28 -21.26
CA GLN A 21 -8.30 7.84 -21.01
C GLN A 21 -9.12 7.51 -19.76
N ASN A 22 -8.98 8.32 -18.70
CA ASN A 22 -9.72 8.09 -17.45
C ASN A 22 -11.24 8.30 -17.67
N LEU A 23 -11.61 9.36 -18.38
CA LEU A 23 -13.02 9.61 -18.71
C LEU A 23 -13.60 8.56 -19.67
N LYS A 24 -12.81 8.10 -20.65
CA LYS A 24 -13.22 7.00 -21.55
C LYS A 24 -13.45 5.70 -20.78
N ASN A 25 -12.59 5.38 -19.82
CA ASN A 25 -12.74 4.21 -18.96
C ASN A 25 -13.99 4.37 -18.05
N LEU A 26 -14.16 5.54 -17.46
CA LEU A 26 -15.32 5.82 -16.61
C LEU A 26 -16.63 5.72 -17.40
N SER A 27 -16.65 6.25 -18.64
CA SER A 27 -17.78 6.15 -19.58
C SER A 27 -18.18 4.69 -19.83
N LYS A 28 -17.20 3.81 -20.11
CA LYS A 28 -17.45 2.37 -20.30
C LYS A 28 -17.96 1.70 -19.03
N LEU A 29 -17.38 2.01 -17.88
CA LEU A 29 -17.73 1.38 -16.59
C LEU A 29 -19.11 1.80 -16.08
N THR A 30 -19.54 3.00 -16.41
CA THR A 30 -20.87 3.54 -15.98
C THR A 30 -21.92 3.47 -17.06
N ASP A 31 -21.60 2.97 -18.25
CA ASP A 31 -22.49 2.97 -19.42
C ASP A 31 -23.12 4.35 -19.67
N THR A 32 -22.27 5.37 -19.75
CA THR A 32 -22.67 6.77 -19.95
C THR A 32 -21.85 7.44 -21.04
N ASN A 33 -22.39 8.47 -21.67
CA ASN A 33 -21.63 9.32 -22.57
C ASN A 33 -21.09 10.53 -21.81
N ILE A 34 -19.76 10.64 -21.75
CA ILE A 34 -19.06 11.69 -21.00
C ILE A 34 -18.37 12.62 -22.00
N PHE A 35 -18.55 13.91 -21.80
CA PHE A 35 -17.91 14.97 -22.56
C PHE A 35 -17.27 15.96 -21.59
N PHE A 36 -16.13 16.49 -21.94
CA PHE A 36 -15.50 17.51 -21.14
C PHE A 36 -15.19 18.75 -22.01
N ARG A 37 -15.50 19.93 -21.47
CA ARG A 37 -15.20 21.22 -22.13
C ARG A 37 -14.89 22.27 -21.07
N GLY A 38 -13.71 22.90 -21.21
CA GLY A 38 -13.21 23.82 -20.19
C GLY A 38 -13.14 23.12 -18.81
N ASN A 39 -13.74 23.71 -17.79
CA ASN A 39 -13.74 23.19 -16.42
C ASN A 39 -14.94 22.29 -16.12
N SER A 40 -15.72 21.89 -17.12
CA SER A 40 -16.99 21.18 -16.90
C SER A 40 -16.97 19.81 -17.55
N ILE A 41 -17.31 18.79 -16.77
CA ILE A 41 -17.53 17.42 -17.23
C ILE A 41 -19.05 17.21 -17.34
N THR A 42 -19.52 16.89 -18.54
CA THR A 42 -20.93 16.62 -18.83
C THR A 42 -21.14 15.13 -19.03
N CYS A 43 -22.08 14.55 -18.30
CA CYS A 43 -22.44 13.16 -18.40
C CYS A 43 -23.90 13.01 -18.88
N LYS A 44 -24.12 12.18 -19.90
CA LYS A 44 -25.45 11.84 -20.45
C LYS A 44 -25.66 10.33 -20.37
N GLY A 45 -26.80 9.91 -19.84
CA GLY A 45 -27.18 8.51 -19.69
C GLY A 45 -28.47 8.33 -18.93
N LYS A 46 -28.83 7.09 -18.60
CA LYS A 46 -29.95 6.76 -17.71
C LYS A 46 -29.68 7.34 -16.31
N LYS A 47 -30.75 7.60 -15.55
CA LYS A 47 -30.61 8.25 -14.22
C LYS A 47 -29.70 7.48 -13.28
N GLU A 48 -29.87 6.17 -13.18
CA GLU A 48 -29.03 5.29 -12.34
C GLU A 48 -27.57 5.37 -12.71
N ASN A 49 -27.23 5.34 -14.01
CA ASN A 49 -25.88 5.41 -14.54
C ASN A 49 -25.23 6.79 -14.30
N THR A 50 -26.02 7.88 -14.46
CA THR A 50 -25.53 9.22 -14.16
C THR A 50 -25.33 9.44 -12.65
N ASP A 51 -26.16 8.84 -11.79
CA ASP A 51 -25.97 8.88 -10.34
C ASP A 51 -24.71 8.12 -9.92
N LEU A 52 -24.44 6.96 -10.54
CA LEU A 52 -23.22 6.19 -10.34
C LEU A 52 -21.97 7.00 -10.77
N PHE A 53 -22.04 7.65 -11.94
CA PHE A 53 -21.00 8.55 -12.41
C PHE A 53 -20.75 9.71 -11.42
N CYS A 54 -21.78 10.36 -10.92
CA CYS A 54 -21.65 11.46 -9.96
C CYS A 54 -20.93 11.00 -8.67
N LYS A 55 -21.27 9.83 -8.17
CA LYS A 55 -20.61 9.25 -6.99
C LYS A 55 -19.15 8.91 -7.28
N ALA A 56 -18.86 8.36 -8.47
CA ALA A 56 -17.50 8.05 -8.88
C ALA A 56 -16.64 9.32 -8.99
N ILE A 57 -17.13 10.38 -9.61
CA ILE A 57 -16.39 11.65 -9.70
C ILE A 57 -16.18 12.27 -8.32
N LYS A 58 -17.17 12.26 -7.43
CA LYS A 58 -16.99 12.73 -6.04
C LYS A 58 -15.91 11.96 -5.30
N PHE A 59 -15.84 10.65 -5.51
CA PHE A 59 -14.77 9.82 -4.95
C PHE A 59 -13.39 10.25 -5.48
N LEU A 60 -13.25 10.45 -6.80
CA LEU A 60 -11.99 10.87 -7.42
C LEU A 60 -11.55 12.27 -6.97
N ILE A 61 -12.48 13.21 -6.85
CA ILE A 61 -12.22 14.54 -6.30
C ILE A 61 -11.68 14.43 -4.86
N ASN A 62 -12.37 13.68 -4.00
CA ASN A 62 -11.93 13.48 -2.62
C ASN A 62 -10.57 12.79 -2.54
N LYS A 63 -10.32 11.80 -3.41
CA LYS A 63 -9.01 11.16 -3.50
C LYS A 63 -7.92 12.16 -3.89
N TYR A 64 -8.15 12.98 -4.91
CA TYR A 64 -7.19 13.98 -5.34
C TYR A 64 -6.85 14.98 -4.22
N PHE A 65 -7.83 15.44 -3.46
CA PHE A 65 -7.58 16.31 -2.30
C PHE A 65 -6.69 15.66 -1.23
N LEU A 66 -6.70 14.33 -1.13
CA LEU A 66 -5.89 13.60 -0.14
C LEU A 66 -4.50 13.25 -0.63
N THR A 67 -4.35 12.96 -1.94
CA THR A 67 -3.13 12.35 -2.48
C THR A 67 -2.46 13.17 -3.59
N ASN A 68 -3.14 14.16 -4.15
CA ASN A 68 -2.80 14.92 -5.36
C ASN A 68 -2.55 14.06 -6.61
N ILE A 69 -2.88 12.76 -6.57
CA ILE A 69 -2.66 11.80 -7.66
C ILE A 69 -3.91 10.96 -7.86
N ILE A 70 -4.23 10.64 -9.12
CA ILE A 70 -5.27 9.67 -9.52
C ILE A 70 -4.60 8.60 -10.39
N GLU A 71 -4.65 7.36 -9.93
CA GLU A 71 -4.13 6.19 -10.66
C GLU A 71 -5.26 5.52 -11.47
N LYS A 72 -4.90 4.70 -12.47
CA LYS A 72 -5.91 4.00 -13.31
C LYS A 72 -6.83 3.09 -12.50
N GLU A 73 -6.29 2.46 -11.46
CA GLU A 73 -7.02 1.60 -10.53
C GLU A 73 -8.10 2.35 -9.75
N ASP A 74 -7.88 3.64 -9.48
CA ASP A 74 -8.85 4.47 -8.76
C ASP A 74 -10.14 4.71 -9.56
N ILE A 75 -10.02 4.74 -10.89
CA ILE A 75 -11.18 4.85 -11.79
C ILE A 75 -12.07 3.61 -11.64
N VAL A 76 -11.48 2.42 -11.63
CA VAL A 76 -12.23 1.17 -11.44
C VAL A 76 -12.82 1.09 -10.04
N LEU A 77 -12.06 1.47 -9.03
CA LEU A 77 -12.50 1.51 -7.63
C LEU A 77 -13.65 2.49 -7.42
N SER A 78 -13.62 3.65 -8.07
CA SER A 78 -14.67 4.66 -7.94
C SER A 78 -16.05 4.14 -8.36
N VAL A 79 -16.09 3.23 -9.32
CA VAL A 79 -17.35 2.61 -9.81
C VAL A 79 -17.71 1.39 -8.97
N LYS A 80 -16.78 0.43 -8.76
CA LYS A 80 -17.03 -0.80 -7.97
C LYS A 80 -17.50 -0.50 -6.56
N LYS A 81 -16.87 0.44 -5.89
CA LYS A 81 -17.25 0.86 -4.53
C LYS A 81 -18.67 1.38 -4.45
N ASN A 82 -19.18 2.01 -5.50
CA ASN A 82 -20.53 2.53 -5.54
C ASN A 82 -21.58 1.49 -5.90
N LEU A 83 -21.20 0.37 -6.52
CA LEU A 83 -22.08 -0.80 -6.73
C LEU A 83 -22.23 -1.62 -5.44
N ASP A 84 -21.15 -1.72 -4.62
CA ASP A 84 -21.16 -2.41 -3.33
C ASP A 84 -21.86 -1.59 -2.21
N ILE A 85 -21.91 -0.26 -2.33
CA ILE A 85 -22.50 0.68 -1.35
C ILE A 85 -24.03 0.61 -1.29
N ALA A 86 -24.70 -0.02 -2.26
CA ALA A 86 -26.13 -0.31 -2.09
C ALA A 86 -26.40 -1.21 -0.87
N ASN A 87 -25.37 -1.87 -0.30
CA ASN A 87 -25.46 -2.84 0.79
C ASN A 87 -24.58 -2.56 2.03
N SER A 88 -23.80 -1.49 2.12
CA SER A 88 -23.01 -1.25 3.32
C SER A 88 -22.72 0.22 3.65
N ASN A 89 -22.81 0.55 4.92
CA ASN A 89 -22.63 1.89 5.51
C ASN A 89 -21.24 2.51 5.20
N ILE A 90 -21.24 3.73 4.65
CA ILE A 90 -20.12 4.53 4.13
C ILE A 90 -19.02 4.92 5.18
N LYS A 91 -19.01 4.35 6.38
CA LYS A 91 -18.15 4.84 7.48
C LYS A 91 -16.72 4.26 7.56
N SER A 92 -16.33 3.25 6.79
CA SER A 92 -15.14 2.44 7.10
C SER A 92 -13.85 2.66 6.29
N PHE A 93 -13.84 3.41 5.17
CA PHE A 93 -12.63 3.51 4.33
C PHE A 93 -11.75 4.76 4.61
N LYS A 94 -11.54 5.10 5.88
CA LYS A 94 -10.78 6.32 6.26
C LYS A 94 -9.34 6.06 6.70
N GLN A 95 -8.78 4.88 6.46
CA GLN A 95 -7.37 4.65 6.81
C GLN A 95 -6.47 5.24 5.71
N LEU A 96 -6.05 6.49 5.92
CA LEU A 96 -5.02 7.16 5.16
C LEU A 96 -3.68 6.97 5.88
N ILE A 97 -2.68 6.49 5.17
CA ILE A 97 -1.30 6.41 5.63
C ILE A 97 -0.51 7.46 4.84
N LYS A 98 0.05 8.45 5.53
CA LYS A 98 0.89 9.47 4.92
C LYS A 98 2.35 9.05 5.03
N THR A 99 2.98 8.73 3.92
CA THR A 99 4.42 8.52 3.84
C THR A 99 5.10 9.75 3.21
N PRO A 100 6.41 9.90 3.31
CA PRO A 100 7.10 11.10 2.82
C PRO A 100 6.92 11.38 1.32
N LYS A 101 6.77 10.35 0.51
CA LYS A 101 6.65 10.49 -0.95
C LYS A 101 5.22 10.28 -1.45
N LYS A 102 4.42 9.47 -0.73
CA LYS A 102 3.12 9.00 -1.24
C LYS A 102 2.10 8.90 -0.11
N SER A 103 0.86 9.18 -0.42
CA SER A 103 -0.26 8.87 0.48
C SER A 103 -0.90 7.56 0.07
N VAL A 104 -0.98 6.60 0.99
CA VAL A 104 -1.53 5.27 0.76
C VAL A 104 -2.93 5.19 1.38
N ILE A 105 -3.91 4.79 0.58
CA ILE A 105 -5.31 4.65 1.01
C ILE A 105 -5.71 3.19 0.89
N ALA A 106 -6.40 2.66 1.90
CA ALA A 106 -7.01 1.34 1.83
C ALA A 106 -7.98 1.25 0.64
N ARG A 107 -7.78 0.25 -0.22
CA ARG A 107 -8.58 0.00 -1.43
C ARG A 107 -9.76 -0.95 -1.17
N SER A 108 -9.78 -1.62 -0.01
CA SER A 108 -10.84 -2.53 0.41
C SER A 108 -11.06 -2.45 1.92
N GLU A 109 -12.18 -3.00 2.39
CA GLU A 109 -12.49 -3.09 3.81
C GLU A 109 -11.44 -3.93 4.55
N LYS A 110 -11.07 -5.08 4.00
CA LYS A 110 -10.01 -5.94 4.56
C LYS A 110 -8.65 -5.24 4.66
N GLN A 111 -8.28 -4.39 3.69
CA GLN A 111 -7.08 -3.57 3.81
C GLN A 111 -7.20 -2.53 4.92
N SER A 112 -8.38 -1.94 5.11
CA SER A 112 -8.63 -0.99 6.20
C SER A 112 -8.54 -1.66 7.57
N GLU A 113 -9.11 -2.85 7.72
CA GLU A 113 -8.99 -3.68 8.92
C GLU A 113 -7.55 -4.08 9.19
N TYR A 114 -6.80 -4.47 8.14
CA TYR A 114 -5.39 -4.80 8.25
C TYR A 114 -4.55 -3.61 8.72
N ILE A 115 -4.73 -2.44 8.15
CA ILE A 115 -4.04 -1.21 8.59
C ILE A 115 -4.36 -0.89 10.05
N LYS A 116 -5.63 -1.08 10.46
CA LYS A 116 -6.02 -0.91 11.85
C LYS A 116 -5.33 -1.92 12.76
N ALA A 117 -5.34 -3.20 12.37
CA ALA A 117 -4.67 -4.26 13.12
C ALA A 117 -3.17 -3.98 13.29
N LEU A 118 -2.47 -3.53 12.24
CA LEU A 118 -1.04 -3.18 12.29
C LEU A 118 -0.73 -2.04 13.28
N LYS A 119 -1.67 -1.11 13.46
CA LYS A 119 -1.50 0.02 14.40
C LYS A 119 -1.79 -0.38 15.85
N GLU A 120 -2.78 -1.23 16.07
CA GLU A 120 -3.34 -1.52 17.38
C GLU A 120 -2.73 -2.75 18.07
N ASN A 121 -2.24 -3.73 17.31
CA ASN A 121 -1.76 -5.00 17.88
C ASN A 121 -0.22 -5.10 17.83
N ASP A 122 0.34 -5.88 18.76
CA ASP A 122 1.78 -6.12 18.83
C ASP A 122 2.22 -7.22 17.85
N ILE A 123 1.36 -8.21 17.58
CA ILE A 123 1.62 -9.27 16.61
C ILE A 123 0.45 -9.34 15.63
N VAL A 124 0.75 -9.28 14.33
CA VAL A 124 -0.24 -9.38 13.26
C VAL A 124 0.19 -10.45 12.26
N MET A 125 -0.70 -11.40 11.99
CA MET A 125 -0.52 -12.39 10.93
C MET A 125 -1.44 -12.06 9.75
N SER A 126 -0.86 -11.92 8.55
CA SER A 126 -1.57 -11.51 7.36
C SER A 126 -1.62 -12.64 6.32
N LEU A 127 -2.77 -13.27 6.19
CA LEU A 127 -3.01 -14.34 5.23
C LEU A 127 -3.80 -13.82 4.02
N GLY A 128 -3.37 -14.16 2.83
CA GLY A 128 -4.08 -13.80 1.60
C GLY A 128 -3.27 -13.99 0.34
N PRO A 129 -3.91 -13.97 -0.84
CA PRO A 129 -3.24 -14.18 -2.12
C PRO A 129 -2.19 -13.11 -2.42
N ALA A 130 -1.27 -13.44 -3.34
CA ALA A 130 -0.29 -12.49 -3.83
C ALA A 130 -0.95 -11.27 -4.48
N GLY A 131 -0.26 -10.13 -4.50
CA GLY A 131 -0.74 -8.88 -5.12
C GLY A 131 -1.83 -8.13 -4.34
N THR A 132 -2.20 -8.56 -3.14
CA THR A 132 -3.21 -7.87 -2.30
C THR A 132 -2.66 -6.70 -1.49
N GLY A 133 -1.35 -6.43 -1.58
CA GLY A 133 -0.68 -5.29 -0.94
C GLY A 133 -0.30 -5.50 0.53
N LYS A 134 -0.23 -6.74 1.01
CA LYS A 134 0.10 -7.05 2.42
C LYS A 134 1.43 -6.40 2.86
N SER A 135 2.52 -6.76 2.20
CA SER A 135 3.88 -6.24 2.51
C SER A 135 3.95 -4.73 2.33
N PHE A 136 3.38 -4.19 1.25
CA PHE A 136 3.36 -2.75 0.97
C PHE A 136 2.62 -1.95 2.05
N LEU A 137 1.47 -2.43 2.52
CA LEU A 137 0.71 -1.76 3.59
C LEU A 137 1.43 -1.85 4.93
N ALA A 138 2.03 -3.01 5.26
CA ALA A 138 2.82 -3.18 6.48
C ALA A 138 4.02 -2.22 6.50
N VAL A 139 4.78 -2.14 5.39
CA VAL A 139 5.90 -1.19 5.24
C VAL A 139 5.41 0.26 5.34
N SER A 140 4.26 0.59 4.73
CA SER A 140 3.68 1.94 4.81
C SER A 140 3.35 2.35 6.25
N VAL A 141 2.77 1.44 7.04
CA VAL A 141 2.47 1.70 8.47
C VAL A 141 3.77 1.82 9.27
N ALA A 142 4.73 0.91 9.05
CA ALA A 142 6.02 0.94 9.74
C ALA A 142 6.77 2.27 9.52
N ILE A 143 6.83 2.75 8.26
CA ILE A 143 7.43 4.05 7.91
C ILE A 143 6.72 5.19 8.64
N THR A 144 5.39 5.18 8.68
CA THR A 144 4.64 6.23 9.37
C THR A 144 4.95 6.26 10.86
N LEU A 145 4.98 5.09 11.52
CA LEU A 145 5.32 4.99 12.94
C LEU A 145 6.76 5.45 13.23
N LEU A 146 7.70 5.14 12.31
CA LEU A 146 9.08 5.63 12.39
C LEU A 146 9.15 7.16 12.27
N MET A 147 8.41 7.74 11.32
CA MET A 147 8.35 9.20 11.13
C MET A 147 7.69 9.92 12.31
N GLU A 148 6.70 9.29 12.93
CA GLU A 148 6.03 9.79 14.13
C GLU A 148 6.87 9.55 15.41
N LYS A 149 8.06 8.96 15.28
CA LYS A 149 8.97 8.60 16.40
C LYS A 149 8.29 7.72 17.48
N LYS A 150 7.32 6.89 17.05
CA LYS A 150 6.68 5.89 17.91
C LYS A 150 7.50 4.62 18.05
N ILE A 151 8.40 4.40 17.10
CA ILE A 151 9.39 3.34 17.07
C ILE A 151 10.74 3.93 16.65
N ASP A 152 11.83 3.27 17.00
CA ASP A 152 13.18 3.70 16.66
C ASP A 152 13.67 3.06 15.36
N ARG A 153 13.16 1.87 15.02
CA ARG A 153 13.65 1.09 13.88
C ARG A 153 12.54 0.34 13.16
N VAL A 154 12.72 0.21 11.85
CA VAL A 154 11.97 -0.71 10.99
C VAL A 154 12.90 -1.83 10.56
N ILE A 155 12.50 -3.08 10.78
CA ILE A 155 13.28 -4.27 10.41
C ILE A 155 12.47 -5.04 9.38
N LEU A 156 13.02 -5.20 8.19
CA LEU A 156 12.43 -5.97 7.11
C LEU A 156 13.22 -7.27 6.95
N SER A 157 12.53 -8.37 7.07
CA SER A 157 13.14 -9.70 6.99
C SER A 157 12.42 -10.59 6.00
N ARG A 158 13.16 -11.47 5.37
CA ARG A 158 12.61 -12.48 4.45
C ARG A 158 13.42 -13.76 4.60
N PRO A 159 12.82 -14.96 4.45
CA PRO A 159 13.58 -16.19 4.31
C PRO A 159 14.55 -16.08 3.13
N ALA A 160 15.80 -16.50 3.35
CA ALA A 160 16.87 -16.34 2.35
C ALA A 160 16.77 -17.30 1.15
N VAL A 161 15.83 -18.25 1.17
CA VAL A 161 15.56 -19.22 0.10
C VAL A 161 14.09 -19.36 -0.15
N GLU A 162 13.70 -19.36 -1.40
CA GLU A 162 12.35 -19.76 -1.81
C GLU A 162 12.23 -21.30 -1.83
N ALA A 163 11.00 -21.80 -1.80
CA ALA A 163 10.75 -23.23 -1.70
C ALA A 163 11.48 -24.04 -2.79
N GLY A 164 12.46 -24.83 -2.38
CA GLY A 164 13.24 -25.72 -3.26
C GLY A 164 14.59 -25.20 -3.74
N GLU A 165 14.94 -23.95 -3.51
CA GLU A 165 16.24 -23.39 -3.88
C GLU A 165 17.30 -23.61 -2.80
N LYS A 166 18.56 -23.83 -3.23
CA LYS A 166 19.72 -23.93 -2.33
C LYS A 166 20.68 -22.77 -2.61
N LEU A 167 20.91 -21.92 -1.63
CA LEU A 167 21.85 -20.78 -1.69
C LEU A 167 23.26 -21.18 -2.18
N GLY A 168 23.62 -22.44 -2.05
CA GLY A 168 24.95 -22.95 -2.47
C GLY A 168 25.23 -22.87 -3.98
N PHE A 169 24.22 -22.69 -4.83
CA PHE A 169 24.40 -22.60 -6.29
C PHE A 169 24.61 -21.18 -6.81
N LEU A 170 24.40 -20.16 -6.00
CA LEU A 170 24.63 -18.76 -6.42
C LEU A 170 26.10 -18.38 -6.21
N PRO A 171 26.75 -17.72 -7.18
CA PRO A 171 28.10 -17.17 -7.01
C PRO A 171 28.08 -15.98 -6.04
N GLY A 172 29.24 -15.72 -5.40
CA GLY A 172 29.42 -14.60 -4.50
C GLY A 172 29.40 -14.96 -3.01
N ASP A 173 29.57 -13.95 -2.18
CA ASP A 173 29.49 -14.10 -0.72
C ASP A 173 28.04 -14.26 -0.24
N MET A 174 27.85 -14.48 1.07
CA MET A 174 26.52 -14.68 1.65
C MET A 174 25.60 -13.47 1.44
N LYS A 175 26.15 -12.26 1.48
CA LYS A 175 25.40 -11.02 1.31
C LYS A 175 24.94 -10.85 -0.14
N GLU A 176 25.83 -11.07 -1.09
CA GLU A 176 25.53 -11.01 -2.52
C GLU A 176 24.49 -12.06 -2.95
N LYS A 177 24.55 -13.26 -2.35
CA LYS A 177 23.58 -14.34 -2.63
C LYS A 177 22.17 -14.03 -2.13
N VAL A 178 22.02 -13.28 -1.07
CA VAL A 178 20.74 -12.97 -0.44
C VAL A 178 20.12 -11.69 -1.00
N ASP A 179 20.92 -10.77 -1.53
CA ASP A 179 20.48 -9.46 -2.03
C ASP A 179 19.30 -9.53 -3.05
N PRO A 180 19.29 -10.44 -4.04
CA PRO A 180 18.17 -10.57 -4.97
C PRO A 180 16.82 -10.83 -4.30
N TYR A 181 16.80 -11.60 -3.20
CA TYR A 181 15.58 -11.93 -2.46
C TYR A 181 15.07 -10.75 -1.62
N LEU A 182 15.91 -9.78 -1.33
CA LEU A 182 15.55 -8.59 -0.55
C LEU A 182 15.12 -7.41 -1.43
N ARG A 183 15.37 -7.44 -2.74
CA ARG A 183 15.01 -6.36 -3.67
C ARG A 183 13.56 -5.89 -3.57
N PRO A 184 12.54 -6.76 -3.49
CA PRO A 184 11.16 -6.31 -3.39
C PRO A 184 10.88 -5.44 -2.15
N LEU A 185 11.64 -5.64 -1.07
CA LEU A 185 11.55 -4.83 0.14
C LEU A 185 12.17 -3.43 -0.07
N TYR A 186 13.32 -3.37 -0.78
CA TYR A 186 13.92 -2.10 -1.18
C TYR A 186 13.00 -1.31 -2.10
N ASP A 187 12.39 -1.96 -3.10
CA ASP A 187 11.48 -1.33 -4.04
C ASP A 187 10.27 -0.70 -3.34
N ALA A 188 9.68 -1.40 -2.38
CA ALA A 188 8.59 -0.87 -1.57
C ALA A 188 9.02 0.36 -0.75
N LEU A 189 10.22 0.33 -0.16
CA LEU A 189 10.77 1.45 0.58
C LEU A 189 11.04 2.66 -0.33
N TYR A 190 11.67 2.45 -1.49
CA TYR A 190 11.96 3.53 -2.45
C TYR A 190 10.69 4.18 -3.00
N GLU A 191 9.64 3.39 -3.21
CA GLU A 191 8.34 3.91 -3.64
C GLU A 191 7.70 4.81 -2.58
N LEU A 192 7.83 4.46 -1.30
CA LEU A 192 7.16 5.14 -0.18
C LEU A 192 7.96 6.33 0.38
N PHE A 193 9.27 6.27 0.31
CA PHE A 193 10.15 7.22 1.00
C PHE A 193 10.99 8.06 0.03
N GLY A 194 11.39 7.50 -1.13
CA GLY A 194 12.40 8.05 -2.05
C GLY A 194 13.81 7.53 -1.73
N ALA A 195 14.60 7.28 -2.79
CA ALA A 195 15.92 6.63 -2.69
C ALA A 195 16.88 7.35 -1.74
N ASP A 196 17.13 8.64 -1.97
CA ASP A 196 18.12 9.43 -1.20
C ASP A 196 17.88 9.44 0.32
N LYS A 197 16.61 9.31 0.73
CA LYS A 197 16.23 9.33 2.15
C LYS A 197 16.32 7.96 2.79
N ILE A 198 16.09 6.90 2.01
CA ILE A 198 16.16 5.52 2.48
C ILE A 198 17.60 5.13 2.76
N ASP A 199 18.52 5.44 1.86
CA ASP A 199 19.93 5.07 2.00
C ASP A 199 20.51 5.65 3.29
N LYS A 200 20.21 6.91 3.61
CA LYS A 200 20.59 7.52 4.88
C LYS A 200 20.01 6.79 6.10
N LYS A 201 18.74 6.35 6.02
CA LYS A 201 18.09 5.63 7.14
C LYS A 201 18.62 4.22 7.32
N ILE A 202 19.08 3.60 6.25
CA ILE A 202 19.79 2.31 6.32
C ILE A 202 21.19 2.50 6.94
N GLU A 203 21.92 3.53 6.52
CA GLU A 203 23.22 3.88 7.09
C GLU A 203 23.15 4.21 8.59
N THR A 204 22.11 4.92 9.02
CA THR A 204 21.89 5.26 10.45
C THR A 204 21.32 4.10 11.27
N GLY A 205 20.93 2.99 10.62
CA GLY A 205 20.34 1.82 11.28
C GLY A 205 18.88 2.00 11.72
N GLU A 206 18.21 3.09 11.28
CA GLU A 206 16.76 3.28 11.49
C GLU A 206 15.93 2.32 10.63
N ILE A 207 16.47 1.89 9.47
CA ILE A 207 15.88 0.86 8.62
C ILE A 207 16.92 -0.23 8.43
N GLU A 208 16.54 -1.46 8.73
CA GLU A 208 17.37 -2.64 8.56
C GLU A 208 16.67 -3.63 7.63
N ILE A 209 17.40 -4.14 6.65
CA ILE A 209 16.91 -5.20 5.76
C ILE A 209 17.88 -6.37 5.89
N ALA A 210 17.37 -7.50 6.38
CA ALA A 210 18.21 -8.64 6.69
C ALA A 210 17.49 -9.98 6.50
N PRO A 211 18.21 -11.04 6.12
CA PRO A 211 17.66 -12.40 6.10
C PRO A 211 17.12 -12.83 7.45
N LEU A 212 16.11 -13.66 7.46
CA LEU A 212 15.48 -14.18 8.69
C LEU A 212 16.49 -14.85 9.64
N ALA A 213 17.50 -15.51 9.11
CA ALA A 213 18.55 -16.15 9.90
C ALA A 213 19.29 -15.18 10.83
N PHE A 214 19.41 -13.90 10.45
CA PHE A 214 20.10 -12.86 11.23
C PHE A 214 19.27 -12.32 12.39
N MET A 215 18.03 -12.74 12.52
CA MET A 215 17.17 -12.41 13.66
C MET A 215 17.46 -13.31 14.89
N ARG A 216 18.18 -14.42 14.70
CA ARG A 216 18.49 -15.36 15.78
C ARG A 216 19.33 -14.70 16.89
N GLY A 217 18.94 -14.94 18.15
CA GLY A 217 19.65 -14.42 19.33
C GLY A 217 19.44 -12.94 19.62
N ARG A 218 18.65 -12.23 18.83
CA ARG A 218 18.35 -10.81 19.03
C ARG A 218 17.10 -10.63 19.91
N THR A 219 17.01 -9.47 20.54
CA THR A 219 15.77 -8.96 21.14
C THR A 219 15.39 -7.69 20.40
N LEU A 220 14.21 -7.70 19.79
CA LEU A 220 13.71 -6.60 18.98
C LEU A 220 12.94 -5.66 19.89
N LYS A 221 13.52 -4.49 20.21
CA LYS A 221 12.93 -3.45 21.07
C LYS A 221 12.70 -2.17 20.28
N ASN A 222 11.63 -1.45 20.61
CA ASN A 222 11.25 -0.17 19.99
C ASN A 222 11.23 -0.25 18.46
N CYS A 223 10.72 -1.33 17.88
CA CYS A 223 10.80 -1.54 16.45
C CYS A 223 9.52 -2.12 15.86
N PHE A 224 9.39 -1.96 14.56
CA PHE A 224 8.39 -2.63 13.73
C PHE A 224 9.12 -3.62 12.84
N ALA A 225 8.96 -4.91 13.08
CA ALA A 225 9.62 -5.96 12.34
C ALA A 225 8.62 -6.71 11.45
N ILE A 226 8.96 -6.86 10.18
CA ILE A 226 8.14 -7.52 9.16
C ILE A 226 8.90 -8.75 8.67
N LEU A 227 8.26 -9.92 8.75
CA LEU A 227 8.69 -11.14 8.08
C LEU A 227 7.85 -11.32 6.82
N ASP A 228 8.40 -10.92 5.68
CA ASP A 228 7.78 -11.09 4.38
C ASP A 228 7.97 -12.51 3.84
N GLU A 229 7.03 -13.01 3.03
CA GLU A 229 7.04 -14.36 2.43
C GLU A 229 7.25 -15.49 3.46
N ALA A 230 6.61 -15.37 4.61
CA ALA A 230 6.76 -16.28 5.74
C ALA A 230 6.38 -17.74 5.42
N GLN A 231 5.59 -17.99 4.37
CA GLN A 231 5.29 -19.35 3.90
C GLN A 231 6.55 -20.12 3.44
N ASN A 232 7.65 -19.42 3.14
CA ASN A 232 8.93 -20.03 2.78
C ASN A 232 9.80 -20.35 4.02
N ALA A 233 9.35 -19.97 5.23
CA ALA A 233 10.01 -20.28 6.48
C ALA A 233 9.48 -21.58 7.10
N THR A 234 10.34 -22.28 7.82
CA THR A 234 9.91 -23.43 8.65
C THR A 234 9.21 -22.95 9.93
N GLU A 235 8.41 -23.80 10.55
CA GLU A 235 7.78 -23.52 11.85
C GLU A 235 8.79 -23.06 12.91
N THR A 236 9.96 -23.72 12.96
CA THR A 236 11.04 -23.35 13.87
C THR A 236 11.56 -21.95 13.62
N GLN A 237 11.67 -21.54 12.34
CA GLN A 237 12.10 -20.20 11.96
C GLN A 237 11.05 -19.15 12.31
N ILE A 238 9.77 -19.43 12.08
CA ILE A 238 8.66 -18.53 12.46
C ILE A 238 8.61 -18.40 13.99
N LYS A 239 8.68 -19.51 14.71
CA LYS A 239 8.76 -19.51 16.19
C LYS A 239 9.96 -18.70 16.68
N MET A 240 11.11 -18.90 16.07
CA MET A 240 12.33 -18.14 16.38
C MET A 240 12.08 -16.64 16.19
N PHE A 241 11.47 -16.19 15.08
CA PHE A 241 11.18 -14.80 14.82
C PHE A 241 10.16 -14.21 15.81
N LEU A 242 9.05 -14.89 16.06
CA LEU A 242 8.01 -14.42 16.98
C LEU A 242 8.53 -14.28 18.41
N THR A 243 9.45 -15.14 18.84
CA THR A 243 10.05 -15.07 20.19
C THR A 243 11.11 -13.97 20.32
N ARG A 244 11.36 -13.18 19.27
CA ARG A 244 12.27 -12.00 19.32
C ARG A 244 11.61 -10.74 19.82
N ILE A 245 10.26 -10.74 19.95
CA ILE A 245 9.53 -9.56 20.41
C ILE A 245 10.08 -9.05 21.73
N GLY A 246 10.33 -7.77 21.80
CA GLY A 246 10.76 -7.05 22.99
C GLY A 246 9.82 -5.89 23.30
N GLU A 247 10.21 -5.08 24.24
CA GLU A 247 9.43 -3.93 24.70
C GLU A 247 9.16 -2.96 23.56
N ASN A 248 7.93 -2.44 23.50
CA ASN A 248 7.45 -1.45 22.52
C ASN A 248 7.73 -1.87 21.06
N SER A 249 7.51 -3.15 20.74
CA SER A 249 7.76 -3.66 19.38
C SER A 249 6.52 -4.29 18.77
N LYS A 250 6.47 -4.26 17.45
CA LYS A 250 5.41 -4.88 16.66
C LYS A 250 6.02 -5.86 15.67
N LEU A 251 5.43 -7.05 15.57
CA LEU A 251 5.82 -8.08 14.62
C LEU A 251 4.70 -8.34 13.62
N VAL A 252 5.05 -8.41 12.35
CA VAL A 252 4.14 -8.73 11.26
C VAL A 252 4.67 -9.93 10.48
N VAL A 253 3.78 -10.89 10.21
CA VAL A 253 4.06 -12.13 9.50
C VAL A 253 3.07 -12.32 8.35
#